data_7885e8469c35799dd1086054754b9fea
#
_entry.id   7885e8469c35799dd1086054754b9fea
#
_cell.length_a   1.000
_cell.length_b   1.000
_cell.length_c   1.000
_cell.angle_alpha   90.00
_cell.angle_beta   90.00
_cell.angle_gamma   90.00
#
_symmetry.space_group_name_H-M   'P 1'
#
loop_
_entity.id
_entity.type
_entity.pdbx_description
1 polymer ?
#
loop_
_entity_poly.entity_id
_entity_poly.type
_entity_poly.pdbx_seq_one_letter_code
_entity_poly.pdbx_strand_id
1 'polypeptide(L)'
;MCGRVVQASGPELLGLAIVSGFEGRDRRGGNLPPRYNAAPSQELWVIRQRRDTGERTLDLLKWGLVPYWMKQKPKPPPINAKAATVHKAPMFRDAYARRRCIVPIDAFFEWKAVLGQKVKEPFAIAMKDRSPFGLAGLWENWKDPATGEWVRTFAVITTNANALVGTIHDRMPAILSPHDYDRWLSDEPDPRELLRPFPAEPMTMWPVSTRVNTPKNDDPDILTPVVEADTTWPPDGNSA
;
A
#
# COMPACT_ATOMS: atom_id res chain seq x y z
N MET A 1 -1.15 -7.65 -7.71
CA MET A 1 -0.13 -6.61 -7.36
C MET A 1 -0.83 -5.47 -6.68
N CYS A 2 -0.34 -5.03 -5.51
CA CYS A 2 -0.96 -3.97 -4.73
C CYS A 2 -1.12 -2.67 -5.55
N GLY A 3 -2.34 -2.34 -5.89
CA GLY A 3 -2.66 -1.15 -6.69
C GLY A 3 -3.86 -0.38 -6.15
N ARG A 4 -4.33 -0.75 -4.95
CA ARG A 4 -5.43 -0.08 -4.28
C ARG A 4 -5.30 -0.25 -2.77
N VAL A 5 -5.39 0.85 -2.02
CA VAL A 5 -5.24 0.83 -0.55
C VAL A 5 -6.28 1.70 0.13
N VAL A 6 -6.49 1.45 1.41
CA VAL A 6 -7.25 2.29 2.34
C VAL A 6 -6.26 3.05 3.22
N GLN A 7 -6.41 4.36 3.30
CA GLN A 7 -5.69 5.24 4.21
C GLN A 7 -6.72 6.21 4.80
N ALA A 8 -7.57 5.67 5.66
CA ALA A 8 -8.71 6.37 6.25
C ALA A 8 -8.43 6.87 7.67
N SER A 9 -7.51 6.21 8.38
CA SER A 9 -7.01 6.69 9.67
C SER A 9 -6.35 8.04 9.52
N GLY A 10 -6.57 8.92 10.50
CA GLY A 10 -5.94 10.25 10.50
C GLY A 10 -4.41 10.17 10.58
N PRO A 11 -3.72 11.23 10.14
CA PRO A 11 -2.24 11.26 10.08
C PRO A 11 -1.59 11.02 11.44
N GLU A 12 -2.21 11.46 12.50
CA GLU A 12 -1.74 11.23 13.88
C GLU A 12 -1.74 9.74 14.23
N LEU A 13 -2.85 9.04 13.98
CA LEU A 13 -2.96 7.60 14.24
C LEU A 13 -2.01 6.80 13.33
N LEU A 14 -1.91 7.15 12.05
CA LEU A 14 -0.98 6.52 11.11
C LEU A 14 0.48 6.72 11.53
N GLY A 15 0.84 7.90 12.03
CA GLY A 15 2.18 8.20 12.51
C GLY A 15 2.52 7.48 13.81
N LEU A 16 1.67 7.58 14.82
CA LEU A 16 1.89 7.00 16.15
C LEU A 16 1.87 5.48 16.14
N ALA A 17 0.99 4.85 15.35
CA ALA A 17 0.92 3.39 15.27
C ALA A 17 2.16 2.75 14.61
N ILE A 18 2.91 3.51 13.81
CA ILE A 18 3.98 2.98 12.97
C ILE A 18 5.36 3.42 13.44
N VAL A 19 5.49 4.57 14.09
CA VAL A 19 6.81 5.15 14.39
C VAL A 19 6.90 5.66 15.83
N SER A 20 7.69 5.00 16.67
CA SER A 20 8.07 5.56 17.98
C SER A 20 8.87 6.86 17.80
N GLY A 21 8.50 7.91 18.53
CA GLY A 21 9.14 9.21 18.42
C GLY A 21 8.65 10.10 17.28
N PHE A 22 7.48 9.80 16.72
CA PHE A 22 6.81 10.68 15.78
C PHE A 22 6.22 11.88 16.52
N GLU A 23 6.77 13.08 16.32
CA GLU A 23 6.29 14.33 16.92
C GLU A 23 5.21 15.03 16.10
N GLY A 24 4.39 14.30 15.35
CA GLY A 24 3.15 14.81 14.73
C GLY A 24 3.28 16.03 13.81
N ARG A 25 4.46 16.34 13.27
CA ARG A 25 4.63 17.50 12.40
C ARG A 25 4.28 17.14 10.96
N ASP A 26 3.02 17.35 10.60
CA ASP A 26 2.64 17.56 9.21
C ASP A 26 3.30 18.85 8.70
N ARG A 27 4.30 18.72 7.85
CA ARG A 27 4.98 19.90 7.27
C ARG A 27 4.18 20.65 6.22
N ARG A 28 3.03 20.14 5.81
CA ARG A 28 2.19 20.76 4.77
C ARG A 28 0.82 21.22 5.25
N GLY A 29 0.47 21.05 6.52
CA GLY A 29 -0.75 21.64 7.12
C GLY A 29 -2.06 21.21 6.43
N GLY A 30 -2.08 20.11 5.72
CA GLY A 30 -3.23 19.66 4.96
C GLY A 30 -3.92 18.49 5.63
N ASN A 31 -5.14 18.69 6.07
CA ASN A 31 -6.02 17.61 6.49
C ASN A 31 -6.55 16.93 5.23
N LEU A 32 -5.82 15.90 4.71
CA LEU A 32 -6.39 15.07 3.64
C LEU A 32 -7.62 14.33 4.18
N PRO A 33 -8.71 14.33 3.42
CA PRO A 33 -9.85 13.53 3.79
C PRO A 33 -9.45 12.03 3.80
N PRO A 34 -10.13 11.21 4.61
CA PRO A 34 -9.96 9.76 4.59
C PRO A 34 -10.06 9.22 3.17
N ARG A 35 -9.18 8.27 2.83
CA ARG A 35 -9.15 7.62 1.53
C ARG A 35 -9.48 6.15 1.71
N TYR A 36 -10.67 5.76 1.26
CA TYR A 36 -11.14 4.38 1.36
C TYR A 36 -10.80 3.57 0.10
N ASN A 37 -10.43 4.23 -0.99
CA ASN A 37 -10.17 3.60 -2.28
C ASN A 37 -9.01 4.29 -3.03
N ALA A 38 -7.92 4.56 -2.34
CA ALA A 38 -6.77 5.23 -2.91
C ALA A 38 -6.12 4.42 -4.03
N ALA A 39 -5.86 5.07 -5.17
CA ALA A 39 -5.36 4.48 -6.39
C ALA A 39 -4.05 5.13 -6.85
N PRO A 40 -3.29 4.49 -7.75
CA PRO A 40 -2.12 5.08 -8.38
C PRO A 40 -2.37 6.49 -8.93
N SER A 41 -1.35 7.32 -8.93
CA SER A 41 -1.32 8.73 -9.30
C SER A 41 -1.97 9.69 -8.30
N GLN A 42 -2.57 9.20 -7.23
CA GLN A 42 -3.04 10.02 -6.11
C GLN A 42 -1.92 10.24 -5.08
N GLU A 43 -2.08 11.26 -4.24
CA GLU A 43 -1.18 11.53 -3.12
C GLU A 43 -1.66 10.79 -1.87
N LEU A 44 -0.70 10.19 -1.16
CA LEU A 44 -0.91 9.47 0.10
C LEU A 44 0.11 9.91 1.13
N TRP A 45 -0.22 9.72 2.39
CA TRP A 45 0.71 9.87 3.50
C TRP A 45 1.80 8.82 3.44
N VAL A 46 3.06 9.24 3.55
CA VAL A 46 4.24 8.39 3.53
C VAL A 46 5.20 8.84 4.63
N ILE A 47 5.64 7.90 5.46
CA ILE A 47 6.62 8.15 6.52
C ILE A 47 8.02 8.03 5.92
N ARG A 48 8.82 9.07 6.11
CA ARG A 48 10.22 9.13 5.68
C ARG A 48 11.12 9.53 6.85
N GLN A 49 12.37 9.12 6.80
CA GLN A 49 13.39 9.59 7.72
C GLN A 49 14.36 10.51 6.97
N ARG A 50 14.63 11.66 7.54
CA ARG A 50 15.68 12.57 7.06
C ARG A 50 17.05 12.02 7.46
N ARG A 51 17.96 11.95 6.51
CA ARG A 51 19.31 11.41 6.77
C ARG A 51 20.19 12.34 7.60
N ASP A 52 19.98 13.65 7.42
CA ASP A 52 20.77 14.69 8.08
C ASP A 52 20.44 14.85 9.58
N THR A 53 19.19 14.63 9.94
CA THR A 53 18.72 14.87 11.32
C THR A 53 18.19 13.60 12.01
N GLY A 54 17.93 12.52 11.27
CA GLY A 54 17.22 11.34 11.78
C GLY A 54 15.72 11.59 12.02
N GLU A 55 15.25 12.82 11.81
CA GLU A 55 13.85 13.20 12.01
C GLU A 55 12.93 12.41 11.07
N ARG A 56 11.84 11.88 11.62
CA ARG A 56 10.79 11.21 10.87
C ARG A 56 9.65 12.15 10.56
N THR A 57 9.23 12.18 9.31
CA THR A 57 8.17 13.06 8.82
C THR A 57 7.10 12.25 8.11
N LEU A 58 5.86 12.69 8.24
CA LEU A 58 4.74 12.23 7.45
C LEU A 58 4.52 13.25 6.33
N ASP A 59 4.75 12.84 5.10
CA ASP A 59 4.69 13.69 3.91
C ASP A 59 3.70 13.15 2.89
N LEU A 60 3.08 14.03 2.13
CA LEU A 60 2.27 13.64 0.97
C LEU A 60 3.15 13.38 -0.24
N LEU A 61 3.07 12.15 -0.76
CA LEU A 61 3.79 11.73 -1.95
C LEU A 61 2.84 11.10 -2.98
N LYS A 62 3.13 11.32 -4.24
CA LYS A 62 2.35 10.79 -5.36
C LYS A 62 2.70 9.34 -5.62
N TRP A 63 1.70 8.47 -5.70
CA TRP A 63 1.90 7.04 -5.99
C TRP A 63 2.20 6.79 -7.47
N GLY A 64 3.38 6.30 -7.74
CA GLY A 64 3.94 6.08 -9.08
C GLY A 64 5.32 6.72 -9.18
N LEU A 65 6.36 5.93 -8.91
CA LEU A 65 7.73 6.39 -8.73
C LEU A 65 8.33 6.91 -10.03
N VAL A 66 8.95 8.09 -9.93
CA VAL A 66 9.76 8.68 -11.01
C VAL A 66 11.17 8.86 -10.48
N PRO A 67 12.16 8.10 -10.95
CA PRO A 67 13.55 8.28 -10.54
C PRO A 67 14.06 9.68 -10.82
N TYR A 68 14.88 10.23 -9.91
CA TYR A 68 15.41 11.59 -9.97
C TYR A 68 16.16 11.92 -11.28
N TRP A 69 16.78 10.90 -11.89
CA TRP A 69 17.61 11.04 -13.10
C TRP A 69 16.81 10.97 -14.41
N MET A 70 15.51 10.70 -14.36
CA MET A 70 14.69 10.58 -15.58
C MET A 70 14.41 11.95 -16.20
N LYS A 71 14.62 12.03 -17.52
CA LYS A 71 14.30 13.24 -18.33
C LYS A 71 12.81 13.35 -18.63
N GLN A 72 12.05 12.25 -18.54
CA GLN A 72 10.61 12.21 -18.78
C GLN A 72 9.95 11.23 -17.80
N LYS A 73 8.75 11.57 -17.36
CA LYS A 73 7.95 10.70 -16.52
C LYS A 73 7.57 9.42 -17.26
N PRO A 74 7.76 8.22 -16.68
CA PRO A 74 7.28 6.96 -17.26
C PRO A 74 5.76 6.96 -17.47
N LYS A 75 5.30 6.26 -18.49
CA LYS A 75 3.87 6.13 -18.82
C LYS A 75 3.49 4.65 -18.99
N PRO A 76 2.84 4.03 -18.00
CA PRO A 76 2.57 4.50 -16.63
C PRO A 76 3.84 4.48 -15.75
N PRO A 77 3.91 5.30 -14.71
CA PRO A 77 4.98 5.21 -13.74
C PRO A 77 4.80 3.93 -12.88
N PRO A 78 5.90 3.24 -12.51
CA PRO A 78 5.82 2.03 -11.72
C PRO A 78 5.27 2.32 -10.32
N ILE A 79 4.24 1.61 -9.94
CA ILE A 79 3.60 1.70 -8.63
C ILE A 79 4.14 0.67 -7.64
N ASN A 80 4.79 -0.39 -8.16
CA ASN A 80 5.34 -1.46 -7.35
C ASN A 80 6.77 -1.80 -7.77
N ALA A 81 7.59 -2.19 -6.79
CA ALA A 81 8.92 -2.78 -6.97
C ALA A 81 8.92 -4.22 -6.43
N LYS A 82 9.57 -5.15 -7.13
CA LYS A 82 9.68 -6.54 -6.67
C LYS A 82 10.83 -6.67 -5.65
N ALA A 83 10.58 -7.21 -4.47
CA ALA A 83 11.58 -7.45 -3.42
C ALA A 83 12.82 -8.20 -3.95
N ALA A 84 12.60 -9.23 -4.77
CA ALA A 84 13.69 -10.06 -5.32
C ALA A 84 14.68 -9.28 -6.22
N THR A 85 14.28 -8.15 -6.80
CA THR A 85 15.11 -7.42 -7.77
C THR A 85 15.33 -5.95 -7.43
N VAL A 86 14.67 -5.44 -6.37
CA VAL A 86 14.66 -4.03 -6.00
C VAL A 86 16.05 -3.41 -5.83
N HIS A 87 16.99 -4.18 -5.25
CA HIS A 87 18.37 -3.77 -4.98
C HIS A 87 19.23 -3.58 -6.24
N LYS A 88 18.87 -4.18 -7.37
CA LYS A 88 19.63 -4.16 -8.62
C LYS A 88 18.90 -3.54 -9.80
N ALA A 89 17.56 -3.46 -9.75
CA ALA A 89 16.77 -2.90 -10.84
C ALA A 89 17.07 -1.39 -11.01
N PRO A 90 17.48 -0.93 -12.21
CA PRO A 90 17.89 0.47 -12.43
C PRO A 90 16.85 1.50 -11.99
N MET A 91 15.57 1.16 -12.09
CA MET A 91 14.45 2.00 -11.70
C MET A 91 14.37 2.24 -10.17
N PHE A 92 14.88 1.30 -9.36
CA PHE A 92 14.63 1.27 -7.92
C PHE A 92 15.88 1.24 -7.05
N ARG A 93 17.04 0.75 -7.57
CA ARG A 93 18.25 0.49 -6.78
C ARG A 93 18.73 1.70 -5.98
N ASP A 94 18.70 2.90 -6.58
CA ASP A 94 19.17 4.12 -5.93
C ASP A 94 18.22 4.58 -4.82
N ALA A 95 16.90 4.43 -5.05
CA ALA A 95 15.89 4.68 -4.03
C ALA A 95 15.96 3.62 -2.92
N TYR A 96 16.18 2.36 -3.26
CA TYR A 96 16.36 1.28 -2.28
C TYR A 96 17.54 1.52 -1.36
N ALA A 97 18.68 1.95 -1.91
CA ALA A 97 19.88 2.22 -1.13
C ALA A 97 19.76 3.46 -0.23
N ARG A 98 18.93 4.46 -0.59
CA ARG A 98 19.01 5.78 0.03
C ARG A 98 17.68 6.42 0.41
N ARG A 99 16.56 5.94 -0.11
CA ARG A 99 15.25 6.60 0.01
C ARG A 99 14.14 5.59 0.27
N ARG A 100 14.34 4.81 1.33
CA ARG A 100 13.31 3.93 1.86
C ARG A 100 12.27 4.75 2.61
N CYS A 101 11.05 4.27 2.61
CA CYS A 101 9.93 4.89 3.32
C CYS A 101 8.94 3.82 3.77
N ILE A 102 8.02 4.21 4.62
CA ILE A 102 6.89 3.37 5.02
C ILE A 102 5.61 4.03 4.52
N VAL A 103 4.75 3.24 3.88
CA VAL A 103 3.42 3.68 3.47
C VAL A 103 2.43 3.11 4.49
N PRO A 104 1.92 3.94 5.42
CA PRO A 104 0.94 3.49 6.42
C PRO A 104 -0.42 3.32 5.75
N ILE A 105 -1.09 2.21 6.03
CA ILE A 105 -2.42 1.90 5.48
C ILE A 105 -3.28 1.18 6.51
N ASP A 106 -4.60 1.22 6.31
CA ASP A 106 -5.58 0.48 7.11
C ASP A 106 -5.94 -0.86 6.47
N ALA A 107 -5.95 -0.91 5.13
CA ALA A 107 -6.23 -2.11 4.35
C ALA A 107 -5.69 -1.97 2.91
N PHE A 108 -5.62 -3.08 2.18
CA PHE A 108 -5.40 -3.07 0.74
C PHE A 108 -6.37 -3.99 0.04
N PHE A 109 -6.52 -3.81 -1.28
CA PHE A 109 -7.41 -4.64 -2.09
C PHE A 109 -6.61 -5.49 -3.06
N GLU A 110 -7.07 -6.72 -3.27
CA GLU A 110 -6.62 -7.62 -4.33
C GLU A 110 -7.82 -8.31 -4.99
N TRP A 111 -7.61 -8.81 -6.20
CA TRP A 111 -8.65 -9.34 -7.06
C TRP A 111 -8.40 -10.81 -7.39
N LYS A 112 -9.32 -11.66 -6.96
CA LYS A 112 -9.34 -13.09 -7.28
C LYS A 112 -9.86 -13.30 -8.70
N ALA A 113 -9.11 -14.05 -9.51
CA ALA A 113 -9.60 -14.52 -10.79
C ALA A 113 -10.58 -15.69 -10.57
N VAL A 114 -11.78 -15.58 -11.11
CA VAL A 114 -12.80 -16.63 -11.03
C VAL A 114 -12.89 -17.31 -12.38
N LEU A 115 -12.78 -18.64 -12.38
CA LEU A 115 -12.81 -19.42 -13.62
C LEU A 115 -14.16 -19.20 -14.35
N GLY A 116 -14.08 -18.92 -15.65
CA GLY A 116 -15.27 -18.65 -16.48
C GLY A 116 -15.86 -17.25 -16.35
N GLN A 117 -15.33 -16.39 -15.48
CA GLN A 117 -15.79 -15.00 -15.35
C GLN A 117 -14.77 -14.01 -15.93
N LYS A 118 -15.28 -12.96 -16.60
CA LYS A 118 -14.45 -11.84 -17.08
C LYS A 118 -14.09 -10.86 -15.99
N VAL A 119 -14.94 -10.71 -14.98
CA VAL A 119 -14.76 -9.79 -13.87
C VAL A 119 -14.16 -10.54 -12.70
N LYS A 120 -13.08 -10.00 -12.17
CA LYS A 120 -12.43 -10.54 -10.97
C LYS A 120 -13.20 -10.10 -9.72
N GLU A 121 -13.21 -10.96 -8.73
CA GLU A 121 -13.82 -10.73 -7.44
C GLU A 121 -12.86 -9.95 -6.51
N PRO A 122 -13.23 -8.75 -6.02
CA PRO A 122 -12.37 -7.97 -5.15
C PRO A 122 -12.48 -8.40 -3.69
N PHE A 123 -11.35 -8.40 -3.02
CA PHE A 123 -11.22 -8.66 -1.59
C PHE A 123 -10.51 -7.49 -0.90
N ALA A 124 -10.99 -7.13 0.29
CA ALA A 124 -10.27 -6.28 1.23
C ALA A 124 -9.44 -7.15 2.17
N ILE A 125 -8.20 -6.73 2.45
CA ILE A 125 -7.25 -7.40 3.32
C ILE A 125 -6.77 -6.40 4.37
N ALA A 126 -6.86 -6.75 5.66
CA ALA A 126 -6.49 -5.89 6.80
C ALA A 126 -5.94 -6.71 7.96
N MET A 127 -5.48 -6.05 9.02
CA MET A 127 -5.23 -6.70 10.30
C MET A 127 -6.55 -7.07 10.98
N LYS A 128 -6.59 -8.17 11.75
CA LYS A 128 -7.79 -8.62 12.47
C LYS A 128 -8.26 -7.61 13.50
N ASP A 129 -7.33 -6.94 14.15
CA ASP A 129 -7.59 -5.91 15.16
C ASP A 129 -7.88 -4.53 14.56
N ARG A 130 -7.90 -4.44 13.22
CA ARG A 130 -8.12 -3.19 12.47
C ARG A 130 -7.05 -2.12 12.70
N SER A 131 -5.92 -2.46 13.28
CA SER A 131 -4.79 -1.54 13.42
C SER A 131 -4.18 -1.17 12.06
N PRO A 132 -3.74 0.07 11.86
CA PRO A 132 -2.92 0.45 10.71
C PRO A 132 -1.60 -0.31 10.68
N PHE A 133 -1.06 -0.53 9.49
CA PHE A 133 0.23 -1.20 9.31
C PHE A 133 1.06 -0.57 8.20
N GLY A 134 2.37 -0.77 8.26
CA GLY A 134 3.32 -0.16 7.36
C GLY A 134 3.72 -1.06 6.21
N LEU A 135 3.60 -0.56 4.98
CA LEU A 135 4.16 -1.20 3.80
C LEU A 135 5.57 -0.68 3.54
N ALA A 136 6.49 -1.57 3.20
CA ALA A 136 7.81 -1.17 2.70
C ALA A 136 7.65 -0.42 1.38
N GLY A 137 8.20 0.79 1.33
CA GLY A 137 8.14 1.65 0.16
C GLY A 137 9.50 2.26 -0.19
N LEU A 138 9.54 2.82 -1.38
CA LEU A 138 10.66 3.62 -1.91
C LEU A 138 10.12 4.96 -2.36
N TRP A 139 10.89 6.01 -2.19
CA TRP A 139 10.48 7.33 -2.65
C TRP A 139 11.57 8.00 -3.49
N GLU A 140 11.15 8.95 -4.32
CA GLU A 140 12.02 9.76 -5.17
C GLU A 140 11.61 11.22 -5.14
N ASN A 141 12.60 12.08 -5.37
CA ASN A 141 12.41 13.51 -5.57
C ASN A 141 12.85 13.84 -6.99
N TRP A 142 11.90 13.95 -7.90
CA TRP A 142 12.13 14.21 -9.31
C TRP A 142 11.82 15.67 -9.64
N LYS A 143 12.74 16.33 -10.34
CA LYS A 143 12.50 17.68 -10.87
C LYS A 143 11.92 17.56 -12.27
N ASP A 144 10.68 18.00 -12.46
CA ASP A 144 10.03 17.97 -13.77
C ASP A 144 10.76 18.94 -14.73
N PRO A 145 11.38 18.44 -15.81
CA PRO A 145 12.10 19.32 -16.74
C PRO A 145 11.20 20.29 -17.51
N ALA A 146 9.90 20.00 -17.62
CA ALA A 146 8.95 20.83 -18.33
C ALA A 146 8.47 22.02 -17.48
N THR A 147 8.32 21.83 -16.17
CA THR A 147 7.79 22.87 -15.25
C THR A 147 8.84 23.41 -14.30
N GLY A 148 9.95 22.71 -14.10
CA GLY A 148 10.95 22.99 -13.08
C GLY A 148 10.52 22.65 -11.65
N GLU A 149 9.33 22.12 -11.45
CA GLU A 149 8.78 21.77 -10.14
C GLU A 149 9.36 20.48 -9.61
N TRP A 150 9.50 20.40 -8.28
CA TRP A 150 9.87 19.20 -7.58
C TRP A 150 8.65 18.34 -7.26
N VAL A 151 8.63 17.12 -7.78
CA VAL A 151 7.55 16.15 -7.56
C VAL A 151 8.10 14.99 -6.73
N ARG A 152 7.53 14.77 -5.55
CA ARG A 152 7.85 13.62 -4.71
C ARG A 152 6.92 12.47 -5.04
N THR A 153 7.53 11.31 -5.30
CA THR A 153 6.82 10.12 -5.74
C THR A 153 7.23 8.91 -4.93
N PHE A 154 6.38 7.88 -4.90
CA PHE A 154 6.71 6.63 -4.22
C PHE A 154 6.21 5.40 -4.97
N ALA A 155 6.77 4.23 -4.63
CA ALA A 155 6.31 2.91 -5.03
C ALA A 155 6.29 1.99 -3.82
N VAL A 156 5.37 1.04 -3.78
CA VAL A 156 5.26 -0.01 -2.76
C VAL A 156 6.13 -1.20 -3.18
N ILE A 157 6.87 -1.79 -2.25
CA ILE A 157 7.58 -3.03 -2.51
C ILE A 157 6.61 -4.20 -2.34
N THR A 158 6.70 -5.18 -3.25
CA THR A 158 5.87 -6.39 -3.21
C THR A 158 6.73 -7.63 -3.11
N THR A 159 6.24 -8.61 -2.34
CA THR A 159 6.86 -9.93 -2.13
C THR A 159 5.91 -11.05 -2.53
N ASN A 160 6.30 -12.31 -2.34
CA ASN A 160 5.40 -13.44 -2.52
C ASN A 160 4.25 -13.36 -1.52
N ALA A 161 3.10 -13.88 -1.89
CA ALA A 161 1.94 -13.93 -1.00
C ALA A 161 2.17 -14.91 0.16
N ASN A 162 1.61 -14.59 1.32
CA ASN A 162 1.46 -15.54 2.44
C ASN A 162 0.30 -16.52 2.17
N ALA A 163 0.05 -17.44 3.10
CA ALA A 163 -0.99 -18.46 2.93
C ALA A 163 -2.41 -17.86 2.76
N LEU A 164 -2.71 -16.72 3.40
CA LEU A 164 -4.01 -16.06 3.27
C LEU A 164 -4.18 -15.42 1.88
N VAL A 165 -3.28 -14.49 1.52
CA VAL A 165 -3.36 -13.76 0.25
C VAL A 165 -3.12 -14.67 -0.95
N GLY A 166 -2.32 -15.73 -0.77
CA GLY A 166 -2.02 -16.75 -1.78
C GLY A 166 -3.25 -17.48 -2.31
N THR A 167 -4.36 -17.47 -1.59
CA THR A 167 -5.63 -18.05 -2.06
C THR A 167 -6.29 -17.24 -3.18
N ILE A 168 -5.88 -15.99 -3.38
CA ILE A 168 -6.46 -15.07 -4.38
C ILE A 168 -5.43 -14.48 -5.34
N HIS A 169 -4.17 -14.30 -4.89
CA HIS A 169 -3.10 -13.69 -5.69
C HIS A 169 -1.73 -14.21 -5.26
N ASP A 170 -0.79 -14.37 -6.21
CA ASP A 170 0.57 -14.88 -5.98
C ASP A 170 1.52 -13.89 -5.27
N ARG A 171 1.13 -12.64 -5.15
CA ARG A 171 1.94 -11.56 -4.56
C ARG A 171 1.12 -10.71 -3.59
N MET A 172 1.83 -10.13 -2.61
CA MET A 172 1.29 -9.17 -1.65
C MET A 172 2.26 -7.99 -1.46
N PRO A 173 1.83 -6.84 -0.93
CA PRO A 173 2.76 -5.81 -0.47
C PRO A 173 3.67 -6.37 0.62
N ALA A 174 4.92 -5.95 0.66
CA ALA A 174 5.83 -6.27 1.74
C ALA A 174 5.41 -5.47 2.98
N ILE A 175 4.69 -6.11 3.88
CA ILE A 175 4.28 -5.55 5.17
C ILE A 175 5.44 -5.69 6.13
N LEU A 176 5.84 -4.60 6.76
CA LEU A 176 6.90 -4.59 7.77
C LEU A 176 6.32 -4.94 9.15
N SER A 177 7.06 -5.73 9.90
CA SER A 177 6.79 -5.88 11.32
C SER A 177 7.09 -4.56 12.05
N PRO A 178 6.31 -4.16 13.08
CA PRO A 178 6.60 -2.95 13.86
C PRO A 178 8.04 -2.88 14.39
N HIS A 179 8.63 -4.02 14.75
CA HIS A 179 10.02 -4.12 15.20
C HIS A 179 11.05 -3.80 14.10
N ASP A 180 10.66 -3.86 12.84
CA ASP A 180 11.53 -3.67 11.69
C ASP A 180 11.46 -2.25 11.11
N TYR A 181 10.56 -1.38 11.59
CA TYR A 181 10.39 -0.03 11.05
C TYR A 181 11.66 0.81 11.16
N ASP A 182 12.32 0.76 12.29
CA ASP A 182 13.56 1.50 12.55
C ASP A 182 14.69 1.04 11.63
N ARG A 183 14.86 -0.26 11.49
CA ARG A 183 15.85 -0.84 10.57
C ARG A 183 15.55 -0.49 9.12
N TRP A 184 14.28 -0.57 8.72
CA TRP A 184 13.87 -0.24 7.35
C TRP A 184 14.17 1.22 7.00
N LEU A 185 13.95 2.15 7.91
CA LEU A 185 14.19 3.58 7.70
C LEU A 185 15.66 3.99 7.92
N SER A 186 16.49 3.14 8.53
CA SER A 186 17.92 3.42 8.81
C SER A 186 18.78 3.44 7.55
N ASP A 187 20.06 3.69 7.73
CA ASP A 187 21.07 3.61 6.64
C ASP A 187 21.64 2.21 6.43
N GLU A 188 21.04 1.16 6.98
CA GLU A 188 21.44 -0.24 6.75
C GLU A 188 21.53 -0.52 5.24
N PRO A 189 22.67 -1.03 4.75
CA PRO A 189 22.91 -1.08 3.29
C PRO A 189 21.93 -1.95 2.52
N ASP A 190 21.50 -3.08 3.10
CA ASP A 190 20.66 -4.05 2.38
C ASP A 190 19.76 -4.87 3.30
N PRO A 191 18.67 -4.27 3.83
CA PRO A 191 17.72 -4.96 4.71
C PRO A 191 16.71 -5.83 3.95
N ARG A 192 17.15 -6.59 2.92
CA ARG A 192 16.26 -7.40 2.07
C ARG A 192 15.53 -8.51 2.82
N GLU A 193 16.10 -9.03 3.89
CA GLU A 193 15.46 -10.06 4.70
C GLU A 193 14.18 -9.56 5.38
N LEU A 194 13.99 -8.24 5.49
CA LEU A 194 12.75 -7.64 5.98
C LEU A 194 11.60 -7.73 4.96
N LEU A 195 11.93 -7.92 3.67
CA LEU A 195 10.97 -7.97 2.56
C LEU A 195 10.40 -9.37 2.34
N ARG A 196 10.04 -10.03 3.43
CA ARG A 196 9.43 -11.38 3.44
C ARG A 196 7.90 -11.30 3.49
N PRO A 197 7.18 -12.38 3.14
CA PRO A 197 5.75 -12.45 3.37
C PRO A 197 5.43 -12.24 4.85
N PHE A 198 4.48 -11.35 5.14
CA PHE A 198 4.01 -11.14 6.51
C PHE A 198 3.20 -12.36 6.98
N PRO A 199 3.25 -12.75 8.27
CA PRO A 199 2.45 -13.86 8.80
C PRO A 199 0.97 -13.70 8.47
N ALA A 200 0.29 -14.81 8.15
CA ALA A 200 -1.13 -14.78 7.80
C ALA A 200 -2.06 -14.67 9.02
N GLU A 201 -1.58 -15.18 10.19
CA GLU A 201 -2.40 -15.32 11.40
C GLU A 201 -3.00 -14.00 11.91
N PRO A 202 -2.28 -12.85 11.94
CA PRO A 202 -2.85 -11.58 12.39
C PRO A 202 -3.70 -10.90 11.31
N MET A 203 -3.75 -11.43 10.09
CA MET A 203 -4.47 -10.83 8.96
C MET A 203 -5.86 -11.43 8.79
N THR A 204 -6.76 -10.66 8.19
CA THR A 204 -8.09 -11.09 7.75
C THR A 204 -8.37 -10.62 6.34
N MET A 205 -9.30 -11.29 5.65
CA MET A 205 -9.68 -11.00 4.28
C MET A 205 -11.18 -11.26 4.10
N TRP A 206 -11.87 -10.41 3.33
CA TRP A 206 -13.28 -10.59 3.01
C TRP A 206 -13.62 -10.04 1.63
N PRO A 207 -14.63 -10.62 0.93
CA PRO A 207 -15.09 -10.11 -0.36
C PRO A 207 -15.79 -8.77 -0.20
N VAL A 208 -15.59 -7.88 -1.15
CA VAL A 208 -16.22 -6.55 -1.20
C VAL A 208 -16.90 -6.30 -2.53
N SER A 209 -17.74 -5.27 -2.58
CA SER A 209 -18.44 -4.90 -3.81
C SER A 209 -17.48 -4.51 -4.93
N THR A 210 -17.85 -4.85 -6.17
CA THR A 210 -17.16 -4.39 -7.38
C THR A 210 -17.16 -2.86 -7.56
N ARG A 211 -17.88 -2.10 -6.73
CA ARG A 211 -17.76 -0.64 -6.62
C ARG A 211 -16.31 -0.19 -6.42
N VAL A 212 -15.47 -1.00 -5.76
CA VAL A 212 -14.05 -0.73 -5.54
C VAL A 212 -13.25 -0.62 -6.87
N ASN A 213 -13.73 -1.19 -7.96
CA ASN A 213 -13.06 -1.13 -9.26
C ASN A 213 -12.92 0.32 -9.78
N THR A 214 -13.82 1.20 -9.37
CA THR A 214 -13.82 2.62 -9.75
C THR A 214 -13.25 3.48 -8.62
N PRO A 215 -12.07 4.12 -8.78
CA PRO A 215 -11.45 4.93 -7.72
C PRO A 215 -12.26 6.14 -7.26
N LYS A 216 -13.30 6.54 -8.02
CA LYS A 216 -14.22 7.61 -7.63
C LYS A 216 -15.15 7.22 -6.49
N ASN A 217 -15.40 5.91 -6.32
CA ASN A 217 -16.13 5.38 -5.18
C ASN A 217 -15.13 5.30 -4.00
N ASP A 218 -15.08 6.33 -3.20
CA ASP A 218 -14.09 6.53 -2.13
C ASP A 218 -14.81 6.86 -0.82
N ASP A 219 -15.64 5.93 -0.37
CA ASP A 219 -16.48 6.02 0.82
C ASP A 219 -16.32 4.75 1.70
N PRO A 220 -16.66 4.81 3.02
CA PRO A 220 -16.47 3.69 3.93
C PRO A 220 -17.25 2.42 3.54
N ASP A 221 -18.36 2.53 2.82
CA ASP A 221 -19.22 1.40 2.44
C ASP A 221 -18.50 0.44 1.46
N ILE A 222 -17.38 0.90 0.85
CA ILE A 222 -16.53 0.07 -0.01
C ILE A 222 -15.92 -1.12 0.75
N LEU A 223 -15.77 -0.99 2.07
CA LEU A 223 -15.23 -2.03 2.96
C LEU A 223 -16.31 -2.99 3.49
N THR A 224 -17.57 -2.74 3.19
CA THR A 224 -18.66 -3.60 3.64
C THR A 224 -18.53 -4.98 2.99
N PRO A 225 -18.50 -6.07 3.78
CA PRO A 225 -18.47 -7.42 3.24
C PRO A 225 -19.68 -7.68 2.35
N VAL A 226 -19.45 -8.27 1.18
CA VAL A 226 -20.50 -8.87 0.38
C VAL A 226 -20.78 -10.23 0.98
N VAL A 227 -21.95 -10.39 1.63
CA VAL A 227 -22.45 -11.70 2.05
C VAL A 227 -22.86 -12.43 0.76
N GLU A 228 -22.25 -13.58 0.48
CA GLU A 228 -22.80 -14.47 -0.54
C GLU A 228 -24.24 -14.76 -0.15
N ALA A 229 -25.20 -14.44 -1.02
CA ALA A 229 -26.55 -14.89 -0.85
C ALA A 229 -26.49 -16.41 -0.83
N ASP A 230 -26.85 -16.98 0.32
CA ASP A 230 -26.91 -18.43 0.51
C ASP A 230 -27.92 -18.98 -0.52
N THR A 231 -27.37 -19.55 -1.61
CA THR A 231 -28.17 -20.14 -2.70
C THR A 231 -28.58 -21.56 -2.34
N THR A 232 -28.93 -21.83 -1.09
CA THR A 232 -29.49 -23.10 -0.66
C THR A 232 -30.81 -22.90 0.06
N TRP A 233 -31.81 -22.47 -0.70
CA TRP A 233 -33.21 -22.77 -0.34
C TRP A 233 -33.85 -23.46 -1.54
N PRO A 234 -34.02 -24.80 -1.51
CA PRO A 234 -35.04 -25.40 -2.38
C PRO A 234 -36.42 -24.99 -1.81
N PRO A 235 -37.34 -24.51 -2.63
CA PRO A 235 -38.70 -24.35 -2.16
C PRO A 235 -39.24 -25.73 -1.80
N ASP A 236 -39.68 -25.85 -0.55
CA ASP A 236 -40.35 -27.04 -0.07
C ASP A 236 -41.47 -27.41 -1.04
N GLY A 237 -41.31 -28.59 -1.62
CA GLY A 237 -42.39 -29.21 -2.37
C GLY A 237 -43.60 -29.39 -1.44
N ASN A 238 -44.66 -28.67 -1.71
CA ASN A 238 -45.93 -28.89 -1.03
C ASN A 238 -46.55 -30.14 -1.60
N SER A 239 -46.67 -31.10 -0.73
CA SER A 239 -47.54 -32.26 -0.84
C SER A 239 -48.99 -31.84 -0.64
N ALA A 240 -49.87 -32.25 -1.50
CA ALA A 240 -51.13 -32.89 -1.17
C ALA A 240 -51.93 -33.12 -2.43
#